data_baeb70884ac7256375788590a58ad6c2
#
_entry.id   baeb70884ac7256375788590a58ad6c2
#
_cell.length_a   1.000
_cell.length_b   1.000
_cell.length_c   1.000
_cell.angle_alpha   90.00
_cell.angle_beta   90.00
_cell.angle_gamma   90.00
#
_symmetry.space_group_name_H-M   'P 1'
#
loop_
_entity.id
_entity.type
_entity.pdbx_description
1 polymer ?
#
loop_
_entity_poly.entity_id
_entity_poly.type
_entity_poly.pdbx_seq_one_letter_code
_entity_poly.pdbx_strand_id
1 'polypeptide(L)'
;MSVEELIQTKLDRIHQSHKVIPQKTALLVIDMQHGFVDNGASLEIPKARDITPNIQSLVAAFRDARMPVIFTEFVYADTIPCLRGNPFGPEHLAAGAGAPTGFGYPSNNCKIGLEAGEGVESAATIEALKPLDDELVVQGHTYDKFYGTHLDLALRSLDIDRFIITGVTTDCCVNSTIVSGSTRNYRVTAVSDAMATIHDHIHDACLQIWENKFARIRTTAEVLAEVNV
;
A
#
# COMPACT_ATOMS: atom_id res chain seq x y z
N MET A 1 19.54 -31.86 -10.65
CA MET A 1 18.61 -30.70 -10.65
C MET A 1 19.43 -29.46 -10.90
N SER A 2 19.16 -28.76 -11.98
CA SER A 2 19.86 -27.51 -12.31
C SER A 2 19.44 -26.39 -11.31
N VAL A 3 20.14 -25.25 -11.35
CA VAL A 3 19.76 -24.07 -10.55
C VAL A 3 18.38 -23.56 -10.96
N GLU A 4 18.09 -23.57 -12.27
CA GLU A 4 16.80 -23.18 -12.82
C GLU A 4 15.64 -24.07 -12.32
N GLU A 5 15.85 -25.40 -12.31
CA GLU A 5 14.87 -26.37 -11.79
C GLU A 5 14.61 -26.15 -10.28
N LEU A 6 15.65 -25.80 -9.52
CA LEU A 6 15.53 -25.49 -8.08
C LEU A 6 14.75 -24.20 -7.85
N ILE A 7 15.02 -23.17 -8.67
CA ILE A 7 14.28 -21.90 -8.61
C ILE A 7 12.82 -22.15 -8.95
N GLN A 8 12.52 -22.88 -10.02
CA GLN A 8 11.14 -23.18 -10.42
C GLN A 8 10.41 -23.96 -9.33
N THR A 9 11.03 -24.98 -8.75
CA THR A 9 10.47 -25.74 -7.61
C THR A 9 10.14 -24.85 -6.43
N LYS A 10 11.03 -23.88 -6.13
CA LYS A 10 10.79 -22.88 -5.07
C LYS A 10 9.58 -21.99 -5.38
N LEU A 11 9.50 -21.46 -6.60
CA LEU A 11 8.39 -20.61 -7.04
C LEU A 11 7.05 -21.38 -6.99
N ASP A 12 7.02 -22.61 -7.48
CA ASP A 12 5.82 -23.47 -7.44
C ASP A 12 5.33 -23.66 -5.99
N ARG A 13 6.27 -23.93 -5.08
CA ARG A 13 5.95 -24.05 -3.65
C ARG A 13 5.40 -22.74 -3.06
N ILE A 14 6.00 -21.60 -3.40
CA ILE A 14 5.53 -20.29 -2.98
C ILE A 14 4.11 -20.06 -3.53
N HIS A 15 3.90 -20.33 -4.82
CA HIS A 15 2.59 -20.19 -5.45
C HIS A 15 1.51 -21.00 -4.73
N GLN A 16 1.80 -22.25 -4.38
CA GLN A 16 0.83 -23.09 -3.66
C GLN A 16 0.58 -22.61 -2.22
N SER A 17 1.65 -22.27 -1.50
CA SER A 17 1.55 -21.89 -0.09
C SER A 17 0.92 -20.51 0.14
N HIS A 18 0.92 -19.61 -0.87
CA HIS A 18 0.41 -18.24 -0.79
C HIS A 18 -0.95 -18.06 -1.48
N LYS A 19 -1.60 -19.14 -1.95
CA LYS A 19 -2.94 -19.06 -2.54
C LYS A 19 -3.93 -18.40 -1.59
N VAL A 20 -4.92 -17.74 -2.17
CA VAL A 20 -6.05 -17.17 -1.42
C VAL A 20 -6.76 -18.28 -0.66
N ILE A 21 -7.00 -18.04 0.61
CA ILE A 21 -7.90 -18.82 1.47
C ILE A 21 -8.85 -17.80 2.08
N PRO A 22 -10.13 -17.78 1.72
CA PRO A 22 -11.04 -16.69 2.08
C PRO A 22 -11.03 -16.30 3.56
N GLN A 23 -11.01 -17.29 4.47
CA GLN A 23 -11.05 -17.07 5.92
C GLN A 23 -9.68 -16.65 6.51
N LYS A 24 -8.61 -16.61 5.69
CA LYS A 24 -7.22 -16.35 6.12
C LYS A 24 -6.56 -15.24 5.34
N THR A 25 -7.27 -14.61 4.39
CA THR A 25 -6.69 -13.61 3.47
C THR A 25 -7.38 -12.26 3.65
N ALA A 26 -6.59 -11.20 3.77
CA ALA A 26 -7.05 -9.81 3.68
C ALA A 26 -6.46 -9.12 2.44
N LEU A 27 -7.14 -8.11 1.92
CA LEU A 27 -6.61 -7.16 0.94
C LEU A 27 -6.11 -5.92 1.68
N LEU A 28 -4.86 -5.52 1.45
CA LEU A 28 -4.30 -4.25 1.91
C LEU A 28 -4.20 -3.27 0.74
N VAL A 29 -4.83 -2.12 0.89
CA VAL A 29 -4.77 -0.99 -0.05
C VAL A 29 -3.90 0.09 0.58
N ILE A 30 -2.67 0.23 0.09
CA ILE A 30 -1.65 1.08 0.69
C ILE A 30 -1.70 2.48 0.11
N ASP A 31 -1.98 3.45 0.97
CA ASP A 31 -1.78 4.90 0.79
C ASP A 31 -2.32 5.47 -0.54
N MET A 32 -3.47 4.99 -1.00
CA MET A 32 -4.16 5.53 -2.17
C MET A 32 -4.89 6.84 -1.80
N GLN A 33 -4.10 7.82 -1.35
CA GLN A 33 -4.54 9.10 -0.81
C GLN A 33 -4.50 10.21 -1.86
N HIS A 34 -5.31 11.25 -1.69
CA HIS A 34 -5.30 12.44 -2.56
C HIS A 34 -3.90 13.04 -2.71
N GLY A 35 -3.09 13.04 -1.65
CA GLY A 35 -1.72 13.55 -1.65
C GLY A 35 -0.72 12.79 -2.55
N PHE A 36 -1.08 11.59 -3.01
CA PHE A 36 -0.26 10.75 -3.89
C PHE A 36 -0.90 10.50 -5.25
N VAL A 37 -2.22 10.59 -5.35
CA VAL A 37 -2.96 10.18 -6.56
C VAL A 37 -3.40 11.37 -7.40
N ASP A 38 -3.76 12.50 -6.77
CA ASP A 38 -4.31 13.65 -7.47
C ASP A 38 -3.27 14.33 -8.36
N ASN A 39 -3.74 14.81 -9.50
CA ASN A 39 -2.90 15.57 -10.41
C ASN A 39 -2.45 16.89 -9.74
N GLY A 40 -1.14 17.12 -9.75
CA GLY A 40 -0.54 18.31 -9.13
C GLY A 40 -0.30 18.20 -7.62
N ALA A 41 -0.54 17.04 -7.02
CA ALA A 41 -0.15 16.79 -5.63
C ALA A 41 1.38 16.89 -5.46
N SER A 42 1.84 17.32 -4.29
CA SER A 42 3.28 17.52 -4.05
C SER A 42 4.09 16.21 -4.02
N LEU A 43 3.42 15.09 -3.80
CA LEU A 43 3.98 13.73 -3.96
C LEU A 43 3.22 12.93 -5.02
N GLU A 44 2.80 13.58 -6.10
CA GLU A 44 2.06 12.92 -7.17
C GLU A 44 2.81 11.70 -7.72
N ILE A 45 2.12 10.57 -7.76
CA ILE A 45 2.52 9.35 -8.47
C ILE A 45 1.60 9.21 -9.69
N PRO A 46 1.99 9.70 -10.88
CA PRO A 46 1.07 9.75 -12.03
C PRO A 46 0.41 8.41 -12.35
N LYS A 47 1.18 7.32 -12.25
CA LYS A 47 0.69 5.95 -12.47
C LYS A 47 -0.27 5.42 -11.41
N ALA A 48 -0.44 6.10 -10.28
CA ALA A 48 -1.42 5.71 -9.27
C ALA A 48 -2.86 5.75 -9.84
N ARG A 49 -3.12 6.67 -10.77
CA ARG A 49 -4.41 6.74 -11.46
C ARG A 49 -4.63 5.57 -12.41
N ASP A 50 -3.57 5.11 -13.08
CA ASP A 50 -3.64 3.99 -14.03
C ASP A 50 -3.93 2.66 -13.33
N ILE A 51 -3.41 2.46 -12.11
CA ILE A 51 -3.63 1.24 -11.32
C ILE A 51 -4.96 1.25 -10.54
N THR A 52 -5.59 2.40 -10.37
CA THR A 52 -6.83 2.53 -9.59
C THR A 52 -7.94 1.56 -10.04
N PRO A 53 -8.22 1.36 -11.34
CA PRO A 53 -9.24 0.40 -11.78
C PRO A 53 -8.95 -1.05 -11.37
N ASN A 54 -7.68 -1.46 -11.35
CA ASN A 54 -7.27 -2.79 -10.89
C ASN A 54 -7.53 -2.94 -9.39
N ILE A 55 -7.19 -1.94 -8.59
CA ILE A 55 -7.47 -1.93 -7.15
C ILE A 55 -8.98 -1.96 -6.89
N GLN A 56 -9.78 -1.18 -7.62
CA GLN A 56 -11.24 -1.21 -7.53
C GLN A 56 -11.82 -2.60 -7.78
N SER A 57 -11.30 -3.30 -8.80
CA SER A 57 -11.74 -4.66 -9.12
C SER A 57 -11.42 -5.65 -8.00
N LEU A 58 -10.25 -5.54 -7.39
CA LEU A 58 -9.87 -6.35 -6.23
C LEU A 58 -10.71 -6.04 -5.01
N VAL A 59 -10.90 -4.75 -4.68
CA VAL A 59 -11.75 -4.31 -3.56
C VAL A 59 -13.18 -4.84 -3.72
N ALA A 60 -13.77 -4.72 -4.91
CA ALA A 60 -15.10 -5.24 -5.19
C ALA A 60 -15.18 -6.76 -4.97
N ALA A 61 -14.22 -7.53 -5.51
CA ALA A 61 -14.21 -8.98 -5.36
C ALA A 61 -14.04 -9.42 -3.90
N PHE A 62 -13.20 -8.74 -3.11
CA PHE A 62 -13.02 -9.03 -1.69
C PHE A 62 -14.28 -8.71 -0.89
N ARG A 63 -14.93 -7.57 -1.17
CA ARG A 63 -16.22 -7.20 -0.56
C ARG A 63 -17.32 -8.22 -0.88
N ASP A 64 -17.46 -8.62 -2.14
CA ASP A 64 -18.43 -9.62 -2.59
C ASP A 64 -18.21 -10.98 -1.93
N ALA A 65 -16.94 -11.38 -1.77
CA ALA A 65 -16.54 -12.60 -1.06
C ALA A 65 -16.58 -12.46 0.48
N ARG A 66 -16.93 -11.30 1.03
CA ARG A 66 -16.90 -10.97 2.46
C ARG A 66 -15.54 -11.19 3.11
N MET A 67 -14.49 -10.94 2.36
CA MET A 67 -13.12 -10.99 2.85
C MET A 67 -12.68 -9.59 3.32
N PRO A 68 -11.85 -9.49 4.36
CA PRO A 68 -11.41 -8.20 4.88
C PRO A 68 -10.68 -7.36 3.84
N VAL A 69 -11.07 -6.08 3.72
CA VAL A 69 -10.33 -5.04 3.03
C VAL A 69 -9.83 -4.05 4.08
N ILE A 70 -8.55 -3.75 4.06
CA ILE A 70 -7.90 -2.84 5.01
C ILE A 70 -7.21 -1.77 4.20
N PHE A 71 -7.54 -0.53 4.50
CA PHE A 71 -6.91 0.64 3.91
C PHE A 71 -5.83 1.18 4.83
N THR A 72 -4.78 1.75 4.25
CA THR A 72 -3.79 2.48 5.03
C THR A 72 -3.67 3.91 4.55
N GLU A 73 -3.37 4.80 5.47
CA GLU A 73 -3.09 6.20 5.18
C GLU A 73 -1.79 6.60 5.87
N PHE A 74 -0.85 7.13 5.10
CA PHE A 74 0.30 7.82 5.66
C PHE A 74 -0.15 9.19 6.14
N VAL A 75 -0.02 9.46 7.43
CA VAL A 75 -0.44 10.72 8.03
C VAL A 75 0.59 11.21 9.05
N TYR A 76 0.63 12.52 9.26
CA TYR A 76 1.42 13.13 10.34
C TYR A 76 0.69 14.34 10.92
N ALA A 77 1.15 14.80 12.08
CA ALA A 77 0.73 16.01 12.73
C ALA A 77 1.86 16.57 13.58
N ASP A 78 1.76 17.82 14.02
CA ASP A 78 2.79 18.46 14.86
C ASP A 78 3.00 17.73 16.19
N THR A 79 1.97 17.04 16.67
CA THR A 79 2.00 16.26 17.92
C THR A 79 2.40 14.80 17.74
N ILE A 80 2.61 14.33 16.51
CA ILE A 80 3.00 12.94 16.21
C ILE A 80 4.52 12.86 16.15
N PRO A 81 5.18 12.11 17.03
CA PRO A 81 6.64 12.12 17.15
C PRO A 81 7.37 11.36 16.04
N CYS A 82 6.65 10.64 15.16
CA CYS A 82 7.27 9.77 14.15
C CYS A 82 7.88 10.55 12.99
N LEU A 83 7.32 11.73 12.64
CA LEU A 83 7.91 12.59 11.64
C LEU A 83 8.92 13.55 12.31
N ARG A 84 10.14 13.57 11.78
CA ARG A 84 11.19 14.49 12.26
C ARG A 84 10.80 15.93 11.96
N GLY A 85 11.28 16.89 12.78
CA GLY A 85 11.12 18.31 12.51
C GLY A 85 11.80 18.79 11.21
N ASN A 86 12.70 17.99 10.65
CA ASN A 86 13.27 18.17 9.31
C ASN A 86 13.07 16.87 8.53
N PRO A 87 11.91 16.66 7.91
CA PRO A 87 11.59 15.43 7.18
C PRO A 87 12.48 15.30 5.94
N PHE A 88 12.62 14.06 5.44
CA PHE A 88 13.36 13.81 4.20
C PHE A 88 12.70 14.49 2.99
N GLY A 89 11.36 14.45 2.92
CA GLY A 89 10.58 15.08 1.86
C GLY A 89 10.08 16.48 2.27
N PRO A 90 10.42 17.55 1.55
CA PRO A 90 9.96 18.89 1.86
C PRO A 90 8.45 19.09 1.70
N GLU A 91 7.78 18.23 0.95
CA GLU A 91 6.32 18.24 0.72
C GLU A 91 5.49 18.15 2.00
N HIS A 92 6.08 17.62 3.08
CA HIS A 92 5.43 17.54 4.39
C HIS A 92 5.58 18.82 5.22
N LEU A 93 6.30 19.81 4.72
CA LEU A 93 6.44 21.11 5.37
C LEU A 93 5.31 22.05 4.96
N ALA A 94 5.03 23.03 5.81
CA ALA A 94 4.09 24.09 5.49
C ALA A 94 4.59 24.92 4.30
N ALA A 95 3.70 25.19 3.34
CA ALA A 95 4.00 26.12 2.25
C ALA A 95 4.05 27.56 2.79
N GLY A 96 5.08 28.30 2.39
CA GLY A 96 5.11 29.75 2.60
C GLY A 96 4.11 30.48 1.70
N ALA A 97 3.68 31.67 2.11
CA ALA A 97 2.79 32.50 1.29
C ALA A 97 3.42 32.78 -0.10
N GLY A 98 2.71 32.44 -1.17
CA GLY A 98 3.18 32.58 -2.55
C GLY A 98 4.27 31.58 -2.96
N ALA A 99 4.49 30.52 -2.18
CA ALA A 99 5.43 29.46 -2.53
C ALA A 99 4.98 28.73 -3.82
N PRO A 100 5.92 28.17 -4.60
CA PRO A 100 5.59 27.28 -5.71
C PRO A 100 4.79 26.06 -5.19
N THR A 101 3.98 25.47 -6.07
CA THR A 101 3.19 24.27 -5.81
C THR A 101 3.60 23.14 -6.75
N GLY A 102 3.16 21.93 -6.45
CA GLY A 102 3.42 20.73 -7.25
C GLY A 102 4.50 19.84 -6.66
N PHE A 103 4.98 18.91 -7.46
CA PHE A 103 5.87 17.84 -7.00
C PHE A 103 7.13 18.37 -6.28
N GLY A 104 7.36 17.87 -5.06
CA GLY A 104 8.52 18.20 -4.24
C GLY A 104 8.46 19.54 -3.50
N TYR A 105 7.38 20.31 -3.64
CA TYR A 105 7.23 21.56 -2.92
C TYR A 105 6.47 21.38 -1.60
N PRO A 106 6.77 22.19 -0.56
CA PRO A 106 6.04 22.20 0.71
C PRO A 106 4.54 22.44 0.51
N SER A 107 3.70 21.65 1.15
CA SER A 107 2.23 21.74 0.98
C SER A 107 1.43 21.19 2.16
N ASN A 108 2.07 20.84 3.28
CA ASN A 108 1.44 20.05 4.36
C ASN A 108 0.87 18.71 3.88
N ASN A 109 1.47 18.09 2.86
CA ASN A 109 0.94 16.87 2.26
C ASN A 109 0.74 15.77 3.32
N CYS A 110 -0.45 15.18 3.37
CA CYS A 110 -0.85 14.16 4.35
C CYS A 110 -0.85 14.62 5.83
N LYS A 111 -0.77 15.91 6.11
CA LYS A 111 -0.88 16.42 7.48
C LYS A 111 -2.34 16.40 7.95
N ILE A 112 -2.56 15.89 9.17
CA ILE A 112 -3.87 15.90 9.84
C ILE A 112 -3.90 16.91 10.99
N GLY A 113 -5.07 17.22 11.50
CA GLY A 113 -5.26 18.20 12.57
C GLY A 113 -5.21 19.66 12.09
N LEU A 114 -5.37 19.89 10.78
CA LEU A 114 -5.49 21.19 10.15
C LEU A 114 -6.96 21.57 9.94
N GLU A 115 -7.21 22.86 9.74
CA GLU A 115 -8.50 23.33 9.25
C GLU A 115 -8.71 22.89 7.78
N ALA A 116 -9.97 22.84 7.35
CA ALA A 116 -10.29 22.49 5.96
C ALA A 116 -9.58 23.44 4.98
N GLY A 117 -9.00 22.90 3.93
CA GLY A 117 -8.22 23.65 2.94
C GLY A 117 -6.75 23.86 3.28
N GLU A 118 -6.27 23.34 4.42
CA GLU A 118 -4.87 23.46 4.85
C GLU A 118 -4.07 22.14 4.63
N GLY A 119 -4.53 21.26 3.75
CA GLY A 119 -3.87 19.99 3.41
C GLY A 119 -4.53 18.75 4.00
N VAL A 120 -5.60 18.90 4.80
CA VAL A 120 -6.33 17.76 5.38
C VAL A 120 -6.90 16.82 4.32
N GLU A 121 -7.34 17.36 3.20
CA GLU A 121 -7.86 16.58 2.07
C GLU A 121 -6.81 15.64 1.48
N SER A 122 -5.53 16.03 1.52
CA SER A 122 -4.45 15.20 0.97
C SER A 122 -4.21 13.92 1.76
N ALA A 123 -4.61 13.89 3.02
CA ALA A 123 -4.48 12.72 3.90
C ALA A 123 -5.54 11.64 3.66
N ALA A 124 -6.70 11.99 3.08
CA ALA A 124 -7.78 11.06 2.87
C ALA A 124 -7.54 10.12 1.67
N THR A 125 -8.04 8.89 1.78
CA THR A 125 -8.12 7.95 0.64
C THR A 125 -9.03 8.54 -0.45
N ILE A 126 -8.64 8.39 -1.72
CA ILE A 126 -9.39 8.92 -2.87
C ILE A 126 -10.81 8.37 -2.93
N GLU A 127 -11.78 9.18 -3.40
CA GLU A 127 -13.19 8.81 -3.44
C GLU A 127 -13.44 7.53 -4.25
N ALA A 128 -12.65 7.28 -5.31
CA ALA A 128 -12.75 6.08 -6.15
C ALA A 128 -12.47 4.77 -5.39
N LEU A 129 -11.81 4.84 -4.23
CA LEU A 129 -11.44 3.71 -3.37
C LEU A 129 -11.93 3.90 -1.93
N LYS A 130 -12.90 4.77 -1.72
CA LYS A 130 -13.39 5.12 -0.38
C LYS A 130 -13.69 3.89 0.48
N PRO A 131 -13.10 3.82 1.68
CA PRO A 131 -13.43 2.78 2.64
C PRO A 131 -14.92 2.83 3.04
N LEU A 132 -15.51 1.68 3.30
CA LEU A 132 -16.83 1.58 3.92
C LEU A 132 -16.73 1.85 5.43
N ASP A 133 -17.84 2.19 6.08
CA ASP A 133 -17.87 2.55 7.51
C ASP A 133 -17.43 1.41 8.44
N ASP A 134 -17.53 0.16 7.98
CA ASP A 134 -17.13 -1.05 8.72
C ASP A 134 -15.76 -1.60 8.28
N GLU A 135 -15.08 -0.93 7.34
CA GLU A 135 -13.73 -1.30 6.91
C GLU A 135 -12.65 -0.58 7.73
N LEU A 136 -11.58 -1.30 8.01
CA LEU A 136 -10.48 -0.78 8.80
C LEU A 136 -9.62 0.18 7.99
N VAL A 137 -9.42 1.39 8.51
CA VAL A 137 -8.43 2.35 8.03
C VAL A 137 -7.32 2.46 9.07
N VAL A 138 -6.10 2.09 8.67
CA VAL A 138 -4.90 2.12 9.52
C VAL A 138 -4.09 3.36 9.18
N GLN A 139 -4.12 4.36 10.06
CA GLN A 139 -3.26 5.52 9.93
C GLN A 139 -1.87 5.23 10.49
N GLY A 140 -0.87 5.35 9.64
CA GLY A 140 0.54 5.11 9.98
C GLY A 140 1.39 6.35 9.77
N HIS A 141 2.38 6.53 10.64
CA HIS A 141 3.27 7.70 10.64
C HIS A 141 4.66 7.39 10.08
N THR A 142 4.81 6.21 9.51
CA THR A 142 6.02 5.74 8.81
C THR A 142 5.63 4.97 7.56
N TYR A 143 6.62 4.58 6.78
CA TYR A 143 6.40 3.82 5.55
C TYR A 143 5.95 2.37 5.82
N ASP A 144 6.47 1.74 6.87
CA ASP A 144 6.04 0.41 7.31
C ASP A 144 4.69 0.49 8.04
N LYS A 145 3.65 -0.12 7.48
CA LYS A 145 2.30 -0.06 8.05
C LYS A 145 2.10 -0.95 9.28
N PHE A 146 3.07 -1.78 9.61
CA PHE A 146 3.11 -2.51 10.89
C PHE A 146 3.77 -1.71 12.02
N TYR A 147 4.67 -0.78 11.69
CA TYR A 147 5.44 -0.06 12.70
C TYR A 147 4.59 1.02 13.39
N GLY A 148 4.38 0.86 14.70
CA GLY A 148 3.66 1.82 15.52
C GLY A 148 2.15 1.89 15.27
N THR A 149 1.58 0.90 14.55
CA THR A 149 0.14 0.82 14.26
C THR A 149 -0.48 -0.43 14.87
N HIS A 150 -1.79 -0.56 14.75
CA HIS A 150 -2.53 -1.73 15.18
C HIS A 150 -2.75 -2.77 14.05
N LEU A 151 -2.07 -2.65 12.91
CA LEU A 151 -2.29 -3.56 11.76
C LEU A 151 -2.02 -5.03 12.12
N ASP A 152 -0.90 -5.33 12.79
CA ASP A 152 -0.59 -6.72 13.20
C ASP A 152 -1.65 -7.28 14.15
N LEU A 153 -2.09 -6.47 15.11
CA LEU A 153 -3.15 -6.86 16.04
C LEU A 153 -4.46 -7.13 15.29
N ALA A 154 -4.85 -6.27 14.38
CA ALA A 154 -6.07 -6.42 13.59
C ALA A 154 -6.05 -7.70 12.75
N LEU A 155 -4.98 -7.94 11.99
CA LEU A 155 -4.84 -9.15 11.16
C LEU A 155 -4.91 -10.43 12.01
N ARG A 156 -4.20 -10.46 13.15
CA ARG A 156 -4.24 -11.63 14.06
C ARG A 156 -5.60 -11.82 14.71
N SER A 157 -6.27 -10.74 15.08
CA SER A 157 -7.61 -10.81 15.68
C SER A 157 -8.66 -11.36 14.70
N LEU A 158 -8.44 -11.15 13.40
CA LEU A 158 -9.26 -11.70 12.33
C LEU A 158 -8.80 -13.09 11.87
N ASP A 159 -7.79 -13.69 12.54
CA ASP A 159 -7.18 -14.97 12.17
C ASP A 159 -6.59 -14.99 10.76
N ILE A 160 -6.13 -13.82 10.28
CA ILE A 160 -5.48 -13.63 8.96
C ILE A 160 -4.02 -14.01 9.06
N ASP A 161 -3.55 -14.92 8.21
CA ASP A 161 -2.15 -15.34 8.11
C ASP A 161 -1.49 -14.96 6.77
N ARG A 162 -2.28 -14.37 5.87
CA ARG A 162 -1.83 -13.93 4.55
C ARG A 162 -2.54 -12.68 4.10
N PHE A 163 -1.88 -11.88 3.27
CA PHE A 163 -2.51 -10.72 2.67
C PHE A 163 -2.06 -10.49 1.23
N ILE A 164 -2.99 -9.92 0.46
CA ILE A 164 -2.76 -9.38 -0.86
C ILE A 164 -2.47 -7.89 -0.67
N ILE A 165 -1.44 -7.35 -1.32
CA ILE A 165 -1.04 -5.95 -1.16
C ILE A 165 -1.04 -5.21 -2.48
N THR A 166 -1.57 -3.98 -2.46
CA THR A 166 -1.72 -3.05 -3.59
C THR A 166 -1.39 -1.63 -3.13
N GLY A 167 -1.33 -0.67 -4.07
CA GLY A 167 -1.25 0.76 -3.75
C GLY A 167 0.12 1.39 -4.02
N VAL A 168 0.45 2.44 -3.30
CA VAL A 168 1.64 3.28 -3.53
C VAL A 168 2.45 3.53 -2.26
N THR A 169 3.77 3.84 -2.35
CA THR A 169 4.58 3.63 -3.54
C THR A 169 5.25 2.28 -3.47
N THR A 170 5.44 1.64 -4.61
CA THR A 170 6.03 0.31 -4.72
C THR A 170 7.33 0.19 -3.92
N ASP A 171 8.22 1.16 -4.04
CA ASP A 171 9.57 1.19 -3.47
C ASP A 171 9.65 1.66 -2.01
N CYS A 172 8.57 2.24 -1.49
CA CYS A 172 8.57 2.86 -0.16
C CYS A 172 7.54 2.18 0.76
N CYS A 173 6.29 2.67 0.82
CA CYS A 173 5.29 2.16 1.77
C CYS A 173 4.93 0.70 1.49
N VAL A 174 4.74 0.32 0.23
CA VAL A 174 4.45 -1.06 -0.16
C VAL A 174 5.65 -1.95 0.17
N ASN A 175 6.86 -1.57 -0.26
CA ASN A 175 8.08 -2.34 0.03
C ASN A 175 8.30 -2.57 1.52
N SER A 176 8.24 -1.49 2.31
CA SER A 176 8.45 -1.57 3.75
C SER A 176 7.43 -2.49 4.43
N THR A 177 6.18 -2.43 3.99
CA THR A 177 5.10 -3.26 4.53
C THR A 177 5.24 -4.72 4.11
N ILE A 178 5.65 -5.01 2.86
CA ILE A 178 5.92 -6.38 2.39
C ILE A 178 7.03 -7.03 3.21
N VAL A 179 8.17 -6.36 3.36
CA VAL A 179 9.32 -6.89 4.11
C VAL A 179 8.94 -7.12 5.56
N SER A 180 8.26 -6.15 6.17
CA SER A 180 7.79 -6.22 7.55
C SER A 180 6.78 -7.34 7.78
N GLY A 181 5.80 -7.49 6.90
CA GLY A 181 4.80 -8.56 6.95
C GLY A 181 5.43 -9.95 6.77
N SER A 182 6.31 -10.11 5.80
CA SER A 182 7.02 -11.36 5.57
C SER A 182 7.88 -11.78 6.79
N THR A 183 8.58 -10.84 7.41
CA THR A 183 9.38 -11.12 8.62
C THR A 183 8.53 -11.44 9.85
N ARG A 184 7.23 -11.10 9.83
CA ARG A 184 6.23 -11.49 10.84
C ARG A 184 5.51 -12.81 10.50
N ASN A 185 6.00 -13.55 9.49
CA ASN A 185 5.44 -14.81 9.00
C ASN A 185 4.08 -14.70 8.29
N TYR A 186 3.69 -13.52 7.81
CA TYR A 186 2.57 -13.44 6.88
C TYR A 186 2.99 -13.96 5.50
N ARG A 187 2.07 -14.63 4.81
CA ARG A 187 2.22 -14.99 3.41
C ARG A 187 1.75 -13.83 2.54
N VAL A 188 2.71 -13.12 1.97
CA VAL A 188 2.43 -11.90 1.21
C VAL A 188 2.30 -12.21 -0.28
N THR A 189 1.25 -11.70 -0.91
CA THR A 189 1.12 -11.65 -2.37
C THR A 189 1.07 -10.21 -2.83
N ALA A 190 2.03 -9.78 -3.63
CA ALA A 190 2.11 -8.47 -4.23
C ALA A 190 1.45 -8.48 -5.62
N VAL A 191 0.57 -7.52 -5.89
CA VAL A 191 -0.17 -7.44 -7.17
C VAL A 191 0.55 -6.47 -8.10
N SER A 192 1.31 -7.00 -9.06
CA SER A 192 2.24 -6.24 -9.89
C SER A 192 1.62 -5.11 -10.71
N ASP A 193 0.40 -5.29 -11.18
CA ASP A 193 -0.37 -4.32 -11.99
C ASP A 193 -1.37 -3.48 -11.17
N ALA A 194 -1.28 -3.58 -9.84
CA ALA A 194 -2.05 -2.79 -8.87
C ALA A 194 -1.15 -2.02 -7.89
N MET A 195 0.09 -1.78 -8.27
CA MET A 195 1.07 -0.98 -7.53
C MET A 195 1.81 -0.04 -8.47
N ALA A 196 2.21 1.13 -7.95
CA ALA A 196 2.93 2.12 -8.74
C ALA A 196 4.01 2.84 -7.94
N THR A 197 5.01 3.34 -8.64
CA THR A 197 5.99 4.32 -8.18
C THR A 197 6.33 5.26 -9.34
N ILE A 198 7.22 6.23 -9.11
CA ILE A 198 7.60 7.24 -10.11
C ILE A 198 8.36 6.60 -11.29
N HIS A 199 9.21 5.62 -11.02
CA HIS A 199 10.12 5.04 -12.01
C HIS A 199 9.88 3.56 -12.23
N ASP A 200 9.59 3.14 -13.46
CA ASP A 200 9.29 1.75 -13.82
C ASP A 200 10.41 0.79 -13.44
N HIS A 201 11.66 1.15 -13.70
CA HIS A 201 12.79 0.29 -13.37
C HIS A 201 12.94 0.03 -11.87
N ILE A 202 12.50 0.96 -11.02
CA ILE A 202 12.45 0.77 -9.57
C ILE A 202 11.32 -0.19 -9.19
N HIS A 203 10.14 -0.04 -9.82
CA HIS A 203 9.04 -1.00 -9.65
C HIS A 203 9.48 -2.42 -10.00
N ASP A 204 10.07 -2.62 -11.16
CA ASP A 204 10.55 -3.92 -11.64
C ASP A 204 11.61 -4.52 -10.70
N ALA A 205 12.53 -3.69 -10.21
CA ALA A 205 13.54 -4.13 -9.24
C ALA A 205 12.91 -4.61 -7.93
N CYS A 206 11.89 -3.91 -7.43
CA CYS A 206 11.15 -4.32 -6.23
C CYS A 206 10.45 -5.67 -6.43
N LEU A 207 9.77 -5.87 -7.56
CA LEU A 207 9.13 -7.16 -7.88
C LEU A 207 10.14 -8.31 -7.86
N GLN A 208 11.32 -8.13 -8.46
CA GLN A 208 12.38 -9.14 -8.48
C GLN A 208 12.92 -9.44 -7.07
N ILE A 209 13.13 -8.41 -6.23
CA ILE A 209 13.59 -8.57 -4.84
C ILE A 209 12.56 -9.36 -4.03
N TRP A 210 11.28 -9.02 -4.17
CA TRP A 210 10.21 -9.67 -3.40
C TRP A 210 10.01 -11.12 -3.79
N GLU A 211 9.99 -11.43 -5.10
CA GLU A 211 9.87 -12.80 -5.58
C GLU A 211 10.98 -13.70 -5.07
N ASN A 212 12.18 -13.15 -4.92
CA ASN A 212 13.31 -13.90 -4.38
C ASN A 212 13.14 -14.31 -2.91
N LYS A 213 12.51 -13.46 -2.07
CA LYS A 213 12.58 -13.63 -0.61
C LYS A 213 11.30 -13.34 0.17
N PHE A 214 10.43 -12.43 -0.29
CA PHE A 214 9.45 -11.79 0.60
C PHE A 214 8.00 -12.02 0.21
N ALA A 215 7.69 -12.13 -1.09
CA ALA A 215 6.32 -12.20 -1.55
C ALA A 215 6.16 -13.05 -2.81
N ARG A 216 4.96 -13.56 -3.01
CA ARG A 216 4.51 -14.10 -4.30
C ARG A 216 4.08 -12.92 -5.17
N ILE A 217 4.46 -12.92 -6.45
CA ILE A 217 4.03 -11.90 -7.42
C ILE A 217 2.86 -12.45 -8.23
N ARG A 218 1.80 -11.66 -8.37
CA ARG A 218 0.61 -11.96 -9.18
C ARG A 218 0.07 -10.70 -9.85
N THR A 219 -0.65 -10.89 -10.95
CA THR A 219 -1.48 -9.85 -11.55
C THR A 219 -2.85 -9.79 -10.90
N THR A 220 -3.57 -8.68 -11.11
CA THR A 220 -4.97 -8.53 -10.70
C THR A 220 -5.83 -9.68 -11.20
N ALA A 221 -5.72 -10.06 -12.47
CA ALA A 221 -6.49 -11.14 -13.06
C ALA A 221 -6.26 -12.50 -12.38
N GLU A 222 -5.01 -12.80 -12.03
CA GLU A 222 -4.65 -14.03 -11.33
C GLU A 222 -5.20 -14.08 -9.91
N VAL A 223 -5.16 -12.95 -9.19
CA VAL A 223 -5.75 -12.85 -7.83
C VAL A 223 -7.27 -12.99 -7.89
N LEU A 224 -7.94 -12.30 -8.81
CA LEU A 224 -9.39 -12.42 -9.01
C LEU A 224 -9.82 -13.85 -9.33
N ALA A 225 -9.03 -14.59 -10.11
CA ALA A 225 -9.30 -16.00 -10.38
C ALA A 225 -9.20 -16.88 -9.13
N GLU A 226 -8.41 -16.50 -8.12
CA GLU A 226 -8.31 -17.22 -6.84
C GLU A 226 -9.41 -16.82 -5.85
N VAL A 227 -9.92 -15.59 -5.90
CA VAL A 227 -10.99 -15.10 -5.00
C VAL A 227 -12.35 -15.63 -5.41
N ASN A 228 -12.60 -15.81 -6.71
CA ASN A 228 -13.91 -16.22 -7.25
C ASN A 228 -14.13 -17.74 -7.30
N VAL A 229 -13.29 -18.54 -6.66
CA VAL A 229 -13.40 -19.99 -6.52
C VAL A 229 -14.07 -20.35 -5.20
#